data_94d9ec8dd0d0a990abad86a86a11101c
#
_entry.id   94d9ec8dd0d0a990abad86a86a11101c
#
_cell.length_a   1.000
_cell.length_b   1.000
_cell.length_c   1.000
_cell.angle_alpha   90.00
_cell.angle_beta   90.00
_cell.angle_gamma   90.00
#
_symmetry.space_group_name_H-M   'P 1'
#
loop_
_entity.id
_entity.type
_entity.pdbx_description
1 polymer ?
#
loop_
_entity_poly.entity_id
_entity_poly.type
_entity_poly.pdbx_seq_one_letter_code
_entity_poly.pdbx_strand_id
1 'polypeptide(L)'
;WATSSTIAAALRKLDYDLIITGRQAIDGDTAQVGPQISEHLDIPVISYAQDIKVEGDSVIVQRQFEDRYHVLKAKMPCLITALSELNEPRYMTPGGIFDACDAEITTWGRADLTTLDDANIGLAGSPTKIAKASDKVRKGAGEKVTLDPEEAVSYLMGKLTEKHII
;
A
#
# COMPACT_ATOMS: atom_id res chain seq x y z
N TRP A 1 12.47 3.93 -4.36
CA TRP A 1 13.69 4.11 -3.58
C TRP A 1 13.75 5.49 -2.94
N ALA A 2 13.67 6.59 -3.71
CA ALA A 2 13.74 7.95 -3.19
C ALA A 2 12.66 8.24 -2.12
N THR A 3 11.44 7.75 -2.32
CA THR A 3 10.33 7.88 -1.36
C THR A 3 10.64 7.14 -0.06
N SER A 4 11.06 5.89 -0.15
CA SER A 4 11.34 5.06 1.02
C SER A 4 12.53 5.57 1.84
N SER A 5 13.60 6.03 1.18
CA SER A 5 14.76 6.61 1.86
C SER A 5 14.42 7.93 2.58
N THR A 6 13.59 8.77 1.96
CA THR A 6 13.13 10.02 2.60
C THR A 6 12.26 9.74 3.83
N ILE A 7 11.32 8.81 3.73
CA ILE A 7 10.46 8.42 4.86
C ILE A 7 11.31 7.79 5.97
N ALA A 8 12.24 6.90 5.64
CA ALA A 8 13.13 6.29 6.62
C ALA A 8 14.00 7.32 7.35
N ALA A 9 14.49 8.34 6.63
CA ALA A 9 15.25 9.44 7.25
C ALA A 9 14.40 10.24 8.24
N ALA A 10 13.12 10.46 7.94
CA ALA A 10 12.19 11.10 8.85
C ALA A 10 11.88 10.21 10.07
N LEU A 11 11.64 8.92 9.85
CA LEU A 11 11.35 7.96 10.91
C LEU A 11 12.50 7.81 11.92
N ARG A 12 13.77 7.96 11.50
CA ARG A 12 14.92 7.98 12.42
C ARG A 12 14.91 9.11 13.44
N LYS A 13 14.05 10.13 13.27
CA LYS A 13 13.86 11.24 14.23
C LYS A 13 12.75 10.95 15.23
N LEU A 14 12.02 9.86 15.06
CA LEU A 14 10.90 9.47 15.91
C LEU A 14 11.29 8.26 16.77
N ASP A 15 10.67 8.20 17.94
CA ASP A 15 10.71 7.01 18.79
C ASP A 15 9.47 6.16 18.47
N TYR A 16 9.68 4.92 18.07
CA TYR A 16 8.60 4.02 17.65
C TYR A 16 8.90 2.56 17.97
N ASP A 17 7.87 1.82 18.33
CA ASP A 17 7.91 0.36 18.47
C ASP A 17 7.35 -0.33 17.21
N LEU A 18 6.39 0.30 16.55
CA LEU A 18 5.70 -0.27 15.39
C LEU A 18 5.49 0.78 14.31
N ILE A 19 5.88 0.44 13.08
CA ILE A 19 5.58 1.22 11.88
C ILE A 19 4.50 0.50 11.10
N ILE A 20 3.40 1.19 10.80
CA ILE A 20 2.31 0.65 9.98
C ILE A 20 2.23 1.46 8.68
N THR A 21 2.31 0.78 7.55
CA THR A 21 2.11 1.36 6.23
C THR A 21 0.94 0.68 5.53
N GLY A 22 0.42 1.30 4.46
CA GLY A 22 -0.50 0.61 3.56
C GLY A 22 0.22 -0.46 2.73
N ARG A 23 -0.57 -1.31 2.09
CA ARG A 23 -0.06 -2.36 1.19
C ARG A 23 0.74 -1.77 0.03
N GLN A 24 0.13 -0.85 -0.72
CA GLN A 24 0.71 -0.28 -1.95
C GLN A 24 -0.04 0.97 -2.39
N ALA A 25 0.60 1.82 -3.20
CA ALA A 25 -0.05 2.91 -3.90
C ALA A 25 -0.77 2.39 -5.16
N ILE A 26 -1.94 2.96 -5.48
CA ILE A 26 -2.76 2.55 -6.62
C ILE A 26 -2.11 2.90 -7.97
N ASP A 27 -1.37 3.99 -8.02
CA ASP A 27 -0.72 4.49 -9.23
C ASP A 27 0.51 3.66 -9.63
N GLY A 28 1.37 3.33 -8.67
CA GLY A 28 2.60 2.58 -8.92
C GLY A 28 2.45 1.05 -8.83
N ASP A 29 1.52 0.58 -8.05
CA ASP A 29 1.12 -0.84 -7.86
C ASP A 29 2.28 -1.82 -7.57
N THR A 30 3.38 -1.34 -6.98
CA THR A 30 4.61 -2.13 -6.79
C THR A 30 4.76 -2.74 -5.39
N ALA A 31 4.00 -2.27 -4.38
CA ALA A 31 4.05 -2.72 -2.99
C ALA A 31 5.46 -2.70 -2.34
N GLN A 32 6.34 -1.80 -2.77
CA GLN A 32 7.75 -1.80 -2.39
C GLN A 32 8.10 -0.83 -1.26
N VAL A 33 7.35 0.27 -1.09
CA VAL A 33 7.75 1.36 -0.17
C VAL A 33 7.86 0.88 1.28
N GLY A 34 6.87 0.14 1.81
CA GLY A 34 6.93 -0.42 3.16
C GLY A 34 8.16 -1.32 3.38
N PRO A 35 8.35 -2.39 2.59
CA PRO A 35 9.54 -3.24 2.68
C PRO A 35 10.87 -2.49 2.52
N GLN A 36 10.95 -1.50 1.64
CA GLN A 36 12.17 -0.68 1.49
C GLN A 36 12.44 0.19 2.72
N ILE A 37 11.40 0.73 3.37
CA ILE A 37 11.57 1.47 4.63
C ILE A 37 12.17 0.56 5.71
N SER A 38 11.68 -0.67 5.85
CA SER A 38 12.21 -1.62 6.83
C SER A 38 13.69 -1.95 6.57
N GLU A 39 14.07 -2.12 5.31
CA GLU A 39 15.48 -2.32 4.91
C GLU A 39 16.36 -1.11 5.25
N HIS A 40 15.88 0.11 4.95
CA HIS A 40 16.61 1.32 5.34
C HIS A 40 16.78 1.50 6.85
N LEU A 41 15.86 0.97 7.65
CA LEU A 41 15.88 1.07 9.12
C LEU A 41 16.50 -0.13 9.80
N ASP A 42 16.82 -1.20 9.06
CA ASP A 42 17.34 -2.48 9.56
C ASP A 42 16.41 -3.11 10.62
N ILE A 43 15.10 -3.14 10.31
CA ILE A 43 14.06 -3.71 11.17
C ILE A 43 13.27 -4.79 10.44
N PRO A 44 12.67 -5.78 11.15
CA PRO A 44 11.82 -6.79 10.54
C PRO A 44 10.60 -6.20 9.85
N VAL A 45 10.14 -6.84 8.76
CA VAL A 45 8.89 -6.49 8.09
C VAL A 45 7.95 -7.68 7.96
N ILE A 46 6.66 -7.46 8.20
CA ILE A 46 5.59 -8.41 7.86
C ILE A 46 4.62 -7.72 6.92
N SER A 47 4.53 -8.21 5.68
CA SER A 47 3.65 -7.65 4.66
C SER A 47 2.26 -8.30 4.67
N TYR A 48 1.25 -7.55 4.16
CA TYR A 48 -0.13 -8.02 3.93
C TYR A 48 -0.85 -8.49 5.20
N ALA A 49 -0.75 -7.72 6.28
CA ALA A 49 -1.39 -8.01 7.54
C ALA A 49 -2.91 -7.84 7.48
N GLN A 50 -3.64 -8.87 7.92
CA GLN A 50 -5.09 -8.86 8.06
C GLN A 50 -5.55 -9.05 9.52
N ASP A 51 -4.64 -9.41 10.44
CA ASP A 51 -4.86 -9.39 11.89
C ASP A 51 -3.52 -9.17 12.61
N ILE A 52 -3.54 -8.39 13.70
CA ILE A 52 -2.36 -8.03 14.49
C ILE A 52 -2.69 -8.17 15.97
N LYS A 53 -1.82 -8.88 16.71
CA LYS A 53 -1.87 -8.96 18.16
C LYS A 53 -0.52 -8.59 18.76
N VAL A 54 -0.53 -7.75 19.79
CA VAL A 54 0.69 -7.37 20.52
C VAL A 54 0.87 -8.30 21.73
N GLU A 55 2.05 -8.88 21.86
CA GLU A 55 2.43 -9.75 22.99
C GLU A 55 3.79 -9.31 23.53
N GLY A 56 3.77 -8.54 24.62
CA GLY A 56 4.98 -8.02 25.23
C GLY A 56 5.79 -7.14 24.26
N ASP A 57 7.01 -7.54 23.92
CA ASP A 57 7.92 -6.87 23.00
C ASP A 57 7.78 -7.33 21.54
N SER A 58 6.76 -8.10 21.24
CA SER A 58 6.59 -8.76 19.95
C SER A 58 5.18 -8.57 19.41
N VAL A 59 5.02 -8.70 18.10
CA VAL A 59 3.72 -8.75 17.43
C VAL A 59 3.52 -10.12 16.77
N ILE A 60 2.29 -10.61 16.83
CA ILE A 60 1.82 -11.77 16.08
C ILE A 60 0.89 -11.27 15.00
N VAL A 61 1.20 -11.58 13.75
CA VAL A 61 0.51 -11.06 12.58
C VAL A 61 0.00 -12.22 11.74
N GLN A 62 -1.29 -12.20 11.41
CA GLN A 62 -1.86 -13.05 10.38
C GLN A 62 -1.67 -12.35 9.04
N ARG A 63 -0.83 -12.94 8.19
CA ARG A 63 -0.47 -12.42 6.87
C ARG A 63 -1.25 -13.16 5.79
N GLN A 64 -1.89 -12.43 4.87
CA GLN A 64 -2.52 -13.02 3.69
C GLN A 64 -1.47 -13.55 2.70
N PHE A 65 -1.73 -14.74 2.15
CA PHE A 65 -0.87 -15.36 1.14
C PHE A 65 -1.70 -16.23 0.20
N GLU A 66 -1.97 -15.73 -0.99
CA GLU A 66 -2.76 -16.41 -2.05
C GLU A 66 -4.06 -17.06 -1.50
N ASP A 67 -4.09 -18.39 -1.39
CA ASP A 67 -5.22 -19.21 -0.94
C ASP A 67 -5.20 -19.53 0.57
N ARG A 68 -4.21 -19.00 1.31
CA ARG A 68 -3.97 -19.30 2.73
C ARG A 68 -3.50 -18.06 3.49
N TYR A 69 -3.28 -18.22 4.77
CA TYR A 69 -2.61 -17.22 5.60
C TYR A 69 -1.41 -17.83 6.33
N HIS A 70 -0.45 -16.99 6.66
CA HIS A 70 0.66 -17.33 7.55
C HIS A 70 0.53 -16.56 8.85
N VAL A 71 0.78 -17.21 9.97
CA VAL A 71 0.90 -16.56 11.27
C VAL A 71 2.39 -16.38 11.57
N LEU A 72 2.81 -15.13 11.68
CA LEU A 72 4.22 -14.76 11.87
C LEU A 72 4.37 -13.97 13.16
N LYS A 73 5.49 -14.16 13.85
CA LYS A 73 5.87 -13.38 15.03
C LYS A 73 7.11 -12.56 14.72
N ALA A 74 7.08 -11.26 15.01
CA ALA A 74 8.24 -10.38 14.91
C ALA A 74 8.46 -9.65 16.23
N LYS A 75 9.73 -9.41 16.54
CA LYS A 75 10.12 -8.56 17.68
C LYS A 75 10.06 -7.10 17.25
N MET A 76 9.59 -6.23 18.14
CA MET A 76 9.61 -4.79 17.96
C MET A 76 11.01 -4.19 18.24
N PRO A 77 11.43 -3.10 17.57
CA PRO A 77 10.65 -2.39 16.55
C PRO A 77 10.53 -3.16 15.24
N CYS A 78 9.39 -3.08 14.58
CA CYS A 78 9.16 -3.73 13.28
C CYS A 78 8.21 -2.91 12.39
N LEU A 79 8.14 -3.26 11.10
CA LEU A 79 7.24 -2.65 10.15
C LEU A 79 6.19 -3.66 9.66
N ILE A 80 4.95 -3.21 9.53
CA ILE A 80 3.83 -4.01 9.02
C ILE A 80 3.18 -3.27 7.86
N THR A 81 2.90 -3.97 6.74
CA THR A 81 2.05 -3.42 5.70
C THR A 81 0.63 -3.96 5.85
N ALA A 82 -0.34 -3.05 6.06
CA ALA A 82 -1.72 -3.37 6.39
C ALA A 82 -2.58 -3.56 5.14
N LEU A 83 -3.50 -4.52 5.19
CA LEU A 83 -4.58 -4.69 4.24
C LEU A 83 -5.85 -3.98 4.72
N SER A 84 -6.79 -3.71 3.80
CA SER A 84 -8.08 -3.13 4.12
C SER A 84 -8.93 -3.99 5.07
N GLU A 85 -8.71 -5.29 5.03
CA GLU A 85 -9.39 -6.29 5.85
C GLU A 85 -8.95 -6.29 7.32
N LEU A 86 -7.90 -5.52 7.67
CA LEU A 86 -7.37 -5.49 9.03
C LEU A 86 -8.38 -4.98 10.05
N ASN A 87 -9.16 -3.96 9.69
CA ASN A 87 -10.24 -3.42 10.51
C ASN A 87 -11.13 -2.45 9.73
N GLU A 88 -12.32 -2.18 10.25
CA GLU A 88 -13.19 -1.11 9.75
C GLU A 88 -12.76 0.23 10.36
N PRO A 89 -12.54 1.29 9.54
CA PRO A 89 -12.22 2.62 10.04
C PRO A 89 -13.35 3.18 10.91
N ARG A 90 -13.00 3.77 12.04
CA ARG A 90 -13.96 4.47 12.90
C ARG A 90 -14.50 5.71 12.19
N TYR A 91 -15.79 6.01 12.41
CA TYR A 91 -16.39 7.22 11.89
C TYR A 91 -15.85 8.48 12.60
N MET A 92 -15.70 9.57 11.86
CA MET A 92 -15.27 10.85 12.42
C MET A 92 -16.35 11.40 13.36
N THR A 93 -15.94 11.89 14.52
CA THR A 93 -16.83 12.61 15.43
C THR A 93 -16.70 14.12 15.25
N PRO A 94 -17.77 14.93 15.46
CA PRO A 94 -17.67 16.39 15.37
C PRO A 94 -16.55 16.97 16.24
N GLY A 95 -16.43 16.52 17.50
CA GLY A 95 -15.35 16.94 18.40
C GLY A 95 -13.97 16.65 17.83
N GLY A 96 -13.75 15.40 17.34
CA GLY A 96 -12.47 15.03 16.73
C GLY A 96 -12.12 15.82 15.47
N ILE A 97 -13.13 16.31 14.72
CA ILE A 97 -12.89 17.19 13.57
C ILE A 97 -12.38 18.55 14.05
N PHE A 98 -12.99 19.15 15.10
CA PHE A 98 -12.53 20.41 15.67
C PHE A 98 -11.11 20.28 16.25
N ASP A 99 -10.85 19.22 17.02
CA ASP A 99 -9.53 18.96 17.59
C ASP A 99 -8.46 18.82 16.48
N ALA A 100 -8.79 18.18 15.36
CA ALA A 100 -7.90 18.04 14.22
C ALA A 100 -7.58 19.38 13.52
N CYS A 101 -8.52 20.36 13.53
CA CYS A 101 -8.27 21.69 12.96
C CYS A 101 -7.25 22.49 13.79
N ASP A 102 -7.20 22.26 15.10
CA ASP A 102 -6.31 22.94 16.03
C ASP A 102 -4.98 22.18 16.26
N ALA A 103 -4.85 20.97 15.68
CA ALA A 103 -3.66 20.15 15.84
C ALA A 103 -2.43 20.77 15.15
N GLU A 104 -1.32 20.82 15.86
CA GLU A 104 -0.04 21.27 15.31
C GLU A 104 0.55 20.20 14.38
N ILE A 105 0.89 20.59 13.15
CA ILE A 105 1.53 19.71 12.16
C ILE A 105 3.02 20.01 12.09
N THR A 106 3.84 19.09 12.57
CA THR A 106 5.30 19.21 12.47
C THR A 106 5.75 19.10 11.00
N THR A 107 6.47 20.10 10.51
CA THR A 107 7.00 20.12 9.14
C THR A 107 8.52 20.02 9.19
N TRP A 108 9.08 19.06 8.45
CA TRP A 108 10.52 18.92 8.24
C TRP A 108 10.88 19.16 6.79
N GLY A 109 11.91 19.96 6.57
CA GLY A 109 12.54 20.17 5.27
C GLY A 109 13.77 19.29 5.07
N ARG A 110 14.43 19.46 3.90
CA ARG A 110 15.66 18.70 3.57
C ARG A 110 16.75 18.86 4.63
N ALA A 111 16.92 20.05 5.17
CA ALA A 111 17.95 20.35 6.18
C ALA A 111 17.74 19.60 7.51
N ASP A 112 16.50 19.21 7.81
CA ASP A 112 16.16 18.47 9.03
C ASP A 112 16.46 16.98 8.91
N LEU A 113 16.60 16.46 7.69
CA LEU A 113 16.82 15.04 7.38
C LEU A 113 18.31 14.77 7.12
N THR A 114 19.14 14.88 8.14
CA THR A 114 20.60 14.85 8.05
C THR A 114 21.18 13.50 7.59
N THR A 115 20.43 12.41 7.74
CA THR A 115 20.84 11.06 7.32
C THR A 115 20.52 10.75 5.85
N LEU A 116 19.90 11.69 5.13
CA LEU A 116 19.47 11.51 3.76
C LEU A 116 20.56 11.99 2.80
N ASP A 117 20.93 11.14 1.84
CA ASP A 117 21.84 11.48 0.76
C ASP A 117 21.08 12.16 -0.38
N ASP A 118 21.57 13.33 -0.83
CA ASP A 118 20.99 14.10 -1.94
C ASP A 118 20.98 13.33 -3.26
N ALA A 119 21.90 12.40 -3.47
CA ALA A 119 21.91 11.53 -4.64
C ALA A 119 20.73 10.56 -4.70
N ASN A 120 20.09 10.29 -3.54
CA ASN A 120 19.01 9.31 -3.39
C ASN A 120 17.61 9.94 -3.28
N ILE A 121 17.45 11.22 -3.60
CA ILE A 121 16.16 11.92 -3.50
C ILE A 121 15.63 12.41 -4.85
N GLY A 122 14.32 12.64 -4.89
CA GLY A 122 13.62 13.15 -6.06
C GLY A 122 13.71 12.21 -7.28
N LEU A 123 13.45 12.76 -8.43
CA LEU A 123 13.47 12.01 -9.70
C LEU A 123 14.87 11.52 -10.09
N ALA A 124 15.91 12.24 -9.69
CA ALA A 124 17.28 11.86 -9.96
C ALA A 124 17.71 10.64 -9.14
N GLY A 125 17.30 10.58 -7.89
CA GLY A 125 17.62 9.49 -6.96
C GLY A 125 16.79 8.21 -7.14
N SER A 126 15.73 8.24 -7.96
CA SER A 126 14.90 7.07 -8.21
C SER A 126 15.43 6.24 -9.38
N PRO A 127 15.72 4.94 -9.20
CA PRO A 127 16.04 4.04 -10.31
C PRO A 127 14.82 3.76 -11.21
N THR A 128 13.61 3.93 -10.68
CA THR A 128 12.36 3.76 -11.43
C THR A 128 12.02 5.04 -12.19
N LYS A 129 11.87 4.93 -13.49
CA LYS A 129 11.50 6.05 -14.37
C LYS A 129 10.25 5.72 -15.17
N ILE A 130 9.36 6.69 -15.31
CA ILE A 130 8.16 6.55 -16.16
C ILE A 130 8.63 6.52 -17.62
N ALA A 131 8.45 5.39 -18.29
CA ALA A 131 8.78 5.23 -19.69
C ALA A 131 7.73 5.88 -20.59
N LYS A 132 6.45 5.77 -20.24
CA LYS A 132 5.32 6.32 -21.00
C LYS A 132 4.14 6.56 -20.08
N ALA A 133 3.47 7.68 -20.28
CA ALA A 133 2.15 7.97 -19.72
C ALA A 133 1.15 8.15 -20.86
N SER A 134 -0.09 7.69 -20.67
CA SER A 134 -1.20 7.87 -21.61
C SER A 134 -2.49 8.07 -20.85
N ASP A 135 -3.41 8.81 -21.45
CA ASP A 135 -4.74 8.94 -20.89
C ASP A 135 -5.47 7.59 -20.89
N LYS A 136 -6.34 7.41 -19.92
CA LYS A 136 -7.21 6.24 -19.87
C LYS A 136 -8.14 6.23 -21.06
N VAL A 137 -8.02 5.23 -21.93
CA VAL A 137 -8.95 5.02 -23.01
C VAL A 137 -10.32 4.68 -22.42
N ARG A 138 -11.32 5.54 -22.68
CA ARG A 138 -12.71 5.25 -22.29
C ARG A 138 -13.19 4.06 -23.08
N LYS A 139 -13.66 3.03 -22.40
CA LYS A 139 -14.35 1.92 -23.07
C LYS A 139 -15.59 2.48 -23.74
N GLY A 140 -15.80 2.12 -24.99
CA GLY A 140 -17.03 2.44 -25.73
C GLY A 140 -18.28 1.84 -25.07
N ALA A 141 -19.45 2.13 -25.62
CA ALA A 141 -20.75 1.66 -25.09
C ALA A 141 -20.87 0.12 -25.05
N GLY A 142 -19.93 -0.59 -25.61
CA GLY A 142 -20.00 -2.04 -25.78
C GLY A 142 -20.97 -2.44 -26.92
N GLU A 143 -21.04 -3.72 -27.19
CA GLU A 143 -21.98 -4.30 -28.15
C GLU A 143 -23.26 -4.71 -27.40
N LYS A 144 -24.43 -4.25 -27.90
CA LYS A 144 -25.73 -4.67 -27.39
C LYS A 144 -26.38 -5.53 -28.43
N VAL A 145 -26.72 -6.75 -28.04
CA VAL A 145 -27.35 -7.74 -28.91
C VAL A 145 -28.67 -8.13 -28.26
N THR A 146 -29.73 -8.21 -29.08
CA THR A 146 -31.05 -8.71 -28.66
C THR A 146 -31.31 -9.99 -29.44
N LEU A 147 -31.34 -11.10 -28.75
CA LEU A 147 -31.47 -12.45 -29.31
C LEU A 147 -32.49 -13.24 -28.45
N ASP A 148 -32.96 -14.33 -28.99
CA ASP A 148 -33.71 -15.30 -28.20
C ASP A 148 -32.82 -15.93 -27.12
N PRO A 149 -33.40 -16.43 -26.00
CA PRO A 149 -32.60 -16.91 -24.84
C PRO A 149 -31.51 -17.93 -25.19
N GLU A 150 -31.81 -18.90 -26.04
CA GLU A 150 -30.83 -19.94 -26.44
C GLU A 150 -29.69 -19.38 -27.31
N GLU A 151 -30.03 -18.50 -28.25
CA GLU A 151 -29.09 -17.80 -29.10
C GLU A 151 -28.24 -16.84 -28.28
N ALA A 152 -28.82 -16.13 -27.30
CA ALA A 152 -28.10 -15.23 -26.40
C ALA A 152 -27.05 -15.95 -25.56
N VAL A 153 -27.38 -17.14 -25.04
CA VAL A 153 -26.43 -18.00 -24.32
C VAL A 153 -25.29 -18.43 -25.22
N SER A 154 -25.59 -18.93 -26.41
CA SER A 154 -24.58 -19.36 -27.38
C SER A 154 -23.63 -18.23 -27.78
N TYR A 155 -24.19 -17.04 -28.03
CA TYR A 155 -23.43 -15.84 -28.34
C TYR A 155 -22.51 -15.42 -27.18
N LEU A 156 -23.03 -15.38 -25.95
CA LEU A 156 -22.27 -15.03 -24.76
C LEU A 156 -21.12 -16.00 -24.51
N MET A 157 -21.39 -17.30 -24.60
CA MET A 157 -20.37 -18.35 -24.44
C MET A 157 -19.26 -18.22 -25.49
N GLY A 158 -19.62 -17.95 -26.75
CA GLY A 158 -18.64 -17.68 -27.80
C GLY A 158 -17.75 -16.48 -27.50
N LYS A 159 -18.33 -15.38 -26.98
CA LYS A 159 -17.56 -14.17 -26.59
C LYS A 159 -16.66 -14.40 -25.38
N LEU A 160 -17.08 -15.19 -24.42
CA LEU A 160 -16.23 -15.54 -23.25
C LEU A 160 -15.06 -16.42 -23.65
N THR A 161 -15.30 -17.40 -24.53
CA THR A 161 -14.24 -18.26 -25.09
C THR A 161 -13.24 -17.46 -25.93
N GLU A 162 -13.73 -16.56 -26.80
CA GLU A 162 -12.88 -15.66 -27.59
C GLU A 162 -11.93 -14.83 -26.73
N LYS A 163 -12.39 -14.43 -25.55
CA LYS A 163 -11.62 -13.63 -24.57
C LYS A 163 -10.80 -14.47 -23.59
N HIS A 164 -10.77 -15.78 -23.76
CA HIS A 164 -10.08 -16.71 -22.86
C HIS A 164 -10.50 -16.57 -21.38
N ILE A 165 -11.77 -16.28 -21.12
CA ILE A 165 -12.32 -16.20 -19.78
C ILE A 165 -12.79 -17.58 -19.30
N ILE A 166 -13.23 -18.41 -20.24
CA ILE A 166 -13.64 -19.81 -20.09
C ILE A 166 -13.04 -20.64 -21.18
#